data_eb2af3e4bc1139d6209b5e65ee25ce8a
#
_entry.id   eb2af3e4bc1139d6209b5e65ee25ce8a
#
_cell.length_a   1.000
_cell.length_b   1.000
_cell.length_c   1.000
_cell.angle_alpha   90.00
_cell.angle_beta   90.00
_cell.angle_gamma   90.00
#
_symmetry.space_group_name_H-M   'P 1'
#
loop_
_entity.id
_entity.type
_entity.pdbx_description
1 polymer ?
#
loop_
_entity_poly.entity_id
_entity_poly.type
_entity_poly.pdbx_seq_one_letter_code
_entity_poly.pdbx_strand_id
1 'polypeptide(L)'
;MARADQENRAETILKIDNIHMYFGRVAALAGVSLDVEKGEIHSIIGPNGAGKTVLMNCINGLYRPQKGRVYFKGKDITDVKPHGRASMGLSRTFQKIELFGGMTVLDNIRLGRHIHLKSGIVSGSIYVGKTKREELESRKFIEEEIIDLLEIESIRNKTVEMLPYGLQKRVELGRALALNPELLLLDEPLAGLNLEEVEDMTRFILDVNEEERWKVTCILVEHDMGVVMDISHRVFVLNFGNKIIDGSPREVQDNPEVIKAYLGEEDLYSSRR
;
A
#
# COMPACT_ATOMS: atom_id res chain seq x y z
N MET A 1 -7.62 -25.08 -30.37
CA MET A 1 -7.80 -23.63 -30.20
C MET A 1 -7.95 -23.17 -28.77
N ALA A 2 -8.25 -24.01 -27.77
CA ALA A 2 -8.48 -23.60 -26.37
C ALA A 2 -7.21 -23.52 -25.47
N ARG A 3 -6.01 -23.77 -25.98
CA ARG A 3 -4.74 -23.69 -25.20
C ARG A 3 -3.92 -22.45 -25.46
N ALA A 4 -4.23 -21.66 -26.50
CA ALA A 4 -3.50 -20.41 -26.83
C ALA A 4 -4.01 -19.19 -26.07
N ASP A 5 -5.22 -19.22 -25.49
CA ASP A 5 -5.81 -18.08 -24.77
C ASP A 5 -5.46 -18.04 -23.27
N GLN A 6 -4.68 -18.99 -22.76
CA GLN A 6 -4.25 -19.03 -21.36
C GLN A 6 -2.85 -18.43 -21.11
N GLU A 7 -2.07 -18.14 -22.15
CA GLU A 7 -0.66 -17.71 -22.03
C GLU A 7 -0.46 -16.20 -21.86
N ASN A 8 -1.53 -15.37 -21.85
CA ASN A 8 -1.38 -13.91 -21.75
C ASN A 8 -2.31 -13.26 -20.72
N ARG A 9 -2.72 -13.97 -19.68
CA ARG A 9 -3.33 -13.30 -18.50
C ARG A 9 -2.23 -12.97 -17.52
N ALA A 10 -2.07 -11.68 -17.22
CA ALA A 10 -1.21 -11.23 -16.15
C ALA A 10 -1.53 -11.99 -14.85
N GLU A 11 -0.49 -12.34 -14.10
CA GLU A 11 -0.61 -13.12 -12.86
C GLU A 11 -1.36 -12.32 -11.81
N THR A 12 -2.51 -12.80 -11.34
CA THR A 12 -3.25 -12.16 -10.22
C THR A 12 -2.49 -12.38 -8.92
N ILE A 13 -1.97 -11.30 -8.34
CA ILE A 13 -1.26 -11.33 -7.06
C ILE A 13 -2.20 -11.25 -5.85
N LEU A 14 -3.27 -10.44 -5.95
CA LEU A 14 -4.30 -10.30 -4.92
C LEU A 14 -5.67 -10.50 -5.53
N LYS A 15 -6.50 -11.30 -4.87
CA LYS A 15 -7.90 -11.45 -5.22
C LYS A 15 -8.78 -11.26 -3.99
N ILE A 16 -9.75 -10.39 -4.13
CA ILE A 16 -10.82 -10.17 -3.15
C ILE A 16 -12.09 -10.75 -3.75
N ASP A 17 -12.72 -11.65 -3.02
CA ASP A 17 -13.89 -12.37 -3.48
C ASP A 17 -15.08 -12.11 -2.57
N ASN A 18 -16.04 -11.33 -3.05
CA ASN A 18 -17.34 -11.06 -2.47
C ASN A 18 -17.29 -10.67 -0.97
N ILE A 19 -16.43 -9.72 -0.61
CA ILE A 19 -16.25 -9.29 0.77
C ILE A 19 -17.44 -8.46 1.26
N HIS A 20 -17.96 -8.86 2.43
CA HIS A 20 -18.92 -8.07 3.20
C HIS A 20 -18.34 -7.70 4.56
N MET A 21 -18.47 -6.42 4.93
CA MET A 21 -18.03 -5.91 6.21
C MET A 21 -19.10 -5.00 6.82
N TYR A 22 -19.55 -5.32 8.03
CA TYR A 22 -20.59 -4.59 8.73
C TYR A 22 -20.10 -4.08 10.07
N PHE A 23 -20.47 -2.86 10.40
CA PHE A 23 -20.30 -2.25 11.73
C PHE A 23 -21.70 -1.98 12.32
N GLY A 24 -22.15 -2.84 13.18
CA GLY A 24 -23.53 -2.83 13.67
C GLY A 24 -24.53 -3.03 12.51
N ARG A 25 -25.31 -2.00 12.18
CA ARG A 25 -26.28 -2.02 11.06
C ARG A 25 -25.76 -1.39 9.77
N VAL A 26 -24.55 -0.84 9.80
CA VAL A 26 -23.96 -0.17 8.64
C VAL A 26 -23.14 -1.18 7.83
N ALA A 27 -23.50 -1.35 6.56
CA ALA A 27 -22.70 -2.11 5.61
C ALA A 27 -21.58 -1.22 5.09
N ALA A 28 -20.36 -1.42 5.57
CA ALA A 28 -19.19 -0.68 5.08
C ALA A 28 -18.64 -1.27 3.78
N LEU A 29 -18.82 -2.56 3.55
CA LEU A 29 -18.57 -3.25 2.28
C LEU A 29 -19.73 -4.23 2.03
N ALA A 30 -20.26 -4.25 0.81
CA ALA A 30 -21.47 -5.01 0.44
C ALA A 30 -21.22 -5.86 -0.81
N GLY A 31 -20.39 -6.91 -0.67
CA GLY A 31 -20.11 -7.83 -1.78
C GLY A 31 -19.01 -7.34 -2.72
N VAL A 32 -17.98 -6.69 -2.17
CA VAL A 32 -16.87 -6.14 -2.97
C VAL A 32 -15.97 -7.25 -3.48
N SER A 33 -15.72 -7.24 -4.80
CA SER A 33 -14.75 -8.11 -5.46
C SER A 33 -13.77 -7.29 -6.28
N LEU A 34 -12.48 -7.65 -6.20
CA LEU A 34 -11.37 -6.94 -6.84
C LEU A 34 -10.25 -7.93 -7.12
N ASP A 35 -9.70 -7.90 -8.32
CA ASP A 35 -8.50 -8.64 -8.69
C ASP A 35 -7.38 -7.64 -9.04
N VAL A 36 -6.19 -7.84 -8.45
CA VAL A 36 -5.00 -7.01 -8.69
C VAL A 36 -3.96 -7.87 -9.40
N GLU A 37 -3.45 -7.37 -10.52
CA GLU A 37 -2.43 -8.04 -11.32
C GLU A 37 -1.03 -7.70 -10.78
N LYS A 38 -0.10 -8.63 -10.97
CA LYS A 38 1.29 -8.43 -10.53
C LYS A 38 1.96 -7.33 -11.34
N GLY A 39 2.61 -6.40 -10.63
CA GLY A 39 3.34 -5.28 -11.24
C GLY A 39 2.45 -4.09 -11.62
N GLU A 40 1.13 -4.12 -11.35
CA GLU A 40 0.30 -2.94 -11.59
C GLU A 40 0.26 -1.97 -10.41
N ILE A 41 0.02 -0.70 -10.69
CA ILE A 41 -0.49 0.29 -9.72
C ILE A 41 -2.01 0.29 -9.87
N HIS A 42 -2.71 -0.22 -8.86
CA HIS A 42 -4.17 -0.28 -8.83
C HIS A 42 -4.70 0.71 -7.79
N SER A 43 -5.30 1.80 -8.24
CA SER A 43 -5.84 2.80 -7.32
C SER A 43 -7.25 2.46 -6.88
N ILE A 44 -7.56 2.74 -5.61
CA ILE A 44 -8.90 2.64 -5.03
C ILE A 44 -9.37 4.04 -4.68
N ILE A 45 -10.38 4.52 -5.37
CA ILE A 45 -10.94 5.85 -5.18
C ILE A 45 -12.41 5.79 -4.76
N GLY A 46 -12.95 6.91 -4.36
CA GLY A 46 -14.35 7.06 -3.99
C GLY A 46 -14.55 8.14 -2.92
N PRO A 47 -15.80 8.59 -2.72
CA PRO A 47 -16.14 9.58 -1.73
C PRO A 47 -15.73 9.23 -0.30
N ASN A 48 -15.78 10.23 0.61
CA ASN A 48 -15.57 9.99 2.02
C ASN A 48 -16.64 9.03 2.57
N GLY A 49 -16.22 8.04 3.34
CA GLY A 49 -17.13 6.99 3.82
C GLY A 49 -17.50 5.92 2.81
N ALA A 50 -16.92 5.93 1.60
CA ALA A 50 -17.17 4.89 0.58
C ALA A 50 -16.75 3.48 1.00
N GLY A 51 -15.82 3.34 1.98
CA GLY A 51 -15.34 2.05 2.48
C GLY A 51 -13.88 1.74 2.12
N LYS A 52 -13.15 2.68 1.51
CA LYS A 52 -11.75 2.51 1.05
C LYS A 52 -10.82 1.98 2.17
N THR A 53 -10.76 2.68 3.30
CA THR A 53 -9.95 2.28 4.46
C THR A 53 -10.40 0.93 5.05
N VAL A 54 -11.70 0.63 5.00
CA VAL A 54 -12.22 -0.67 5.46
C VAL A 54 -11.72 -1.78 4.54
N LEU A 55 -11.73 -1.57 3.22
CA LEU A 55 -11.21 -2.50 2.24
C LEU A 55 -9.70 -2.73 2.45
N MET A 56 -8.92 -1.66 2.61
CA MET A 56 -7.49 -1.73 2.93
C MET A 56 -7.24 -2.51 4.23
N ASN A 57 -8.07 -2.31 5.26
CA ASN A 57 -7.96 -3.04 6.53
C ASN A 57 -8.31 -4.53 6.37
N CYS A 58 -9.23 -4.89 5.48
CA CYS A 58 -9.50 -6.29 5.13
C CYS A 58 -8.32 -6.91 4.38
N ILE A 59 -7.70 -6.19 3.43
CA ILE A 59 -6.53 -6.66 2.68
C ILE A 59 -5.32 -6.84 3.61
N ASN A 60 -5.11 -5.91 4.56
CA ASN A 60 -4.00 -6.00 5.51
C ASN A 60 -4.23 -6.99 6.68
N GLY A 61 -5.48 -7.44 6.89
CA GLY A 61 -5.84 -8.38 7.95
C GLY A 61 -6.09 -7.75 9.32
N LEU A 62 -6.22 -6.41 9.38
CA LEU A 62 -6.70 -5.70 10.57
C LEU A 62 -8.20 -5.97 10.82
N TYR A 63 -8.97 -6.11 9.74
CA TYR A 63 -10.36 -6.54 9.81
C TYR A 63 -10.54 -7.90 9.16
N ARG A 64 -11.30 -8.76 9.83
CA ARG A 64 -11.77 -10.01 9.26
C ARG A 64 -13.16 -9.77 8.67
N PRO A 65 -13.35 -9.95 7.36
CA PRO A 65 -14.67 -9.79 6.74
C PRO A 65 -15.64 -10.83 7.28
N GLN A 66 -16.93 -10.47 7.43
CA GLN A 66 -17.95 -11.41 7.87
C GLN A 66 -18.34 -12.42 6.78
N LYS A 67 -18.18 -12.03 5.48
CA LYS A 67 -18.38 -12.92 4.33
C LYS A 67 -17.34 -12.61 3.26
N GLY A 68 -17.10 -13.57 2.40
CA GLY A 68 -16.12 -13.46 1.32
C GLY A 68 -14.72 -13.88 1.76
N ARG A 69 -13.76 -13.75 0.86
CA ARG A 69 -12.38 -14.20 1.07
C ARG A 69 -11.36 -13.25 0.45
N VAL A 70 -10.15 -13.28 1.01
CA VAL A 70 -8.97 -12.58 0.49
C VAL A 70 -7.93 -13.63 0.14
N TYR A 71 -7.45 -13.61 -1.11
CA TYR A 71 -6.40 -14.49 -1.58
C TYR A 71 -5.18 -13.66 -1.95
N PHE A 72 -4.01 -14.08 -1.52
CA PHE A 72 -2.73 -13.51 -1.92
C PHE A 72 -1.84 -14.60 -2.52
N LYS A 73 -1.40 -14.40 -3.76
CA LYS A 73 -0.62 -15.40 -4.51
C LYS A 73 -1.32 -16.76 -4.55
N GLY A 74 -2.63 -16.74 -4.78
CA GLY A 74 -3.49 -17.93 -4.84
C GLY A 74 -3.79 -18.60 -3.49
N LYS A 75 -3.23 -18.12 -2.37
CA LYS A 75 -3.47 -18.66 -1.03
C LYS A 75 -4.55 -17.85 -0.32
N ASP A 76 -5.51 -18.53 0.31
CA ASP A 76 -6.48 -17.89 1.20
C ASP A 76 -5.77 -17.33 2.44
N ILE A 77 -5.83 -15.99 2.59
CA ILE A 77 -5.22 -15.26 3.71
C ILE A 77 -6.28 -14.60 4.61
N THR A 78 -7.57 -14.94 4.42
CA THR A 78 -8.69 -14.29 5.11
C THR A 78 -8.50 -14.29 6.63
N ASP A 79 -8.01 -15.39 7.20
CA ASP A 79 -7.78 -15.56 8.62
C ASP A 79 -6.33 -15.28 9.07
N VAL A 80 -5.46 -14.92 8.13
CA VAL A 80 -4.05 -14.62 8.45
C VAL A 80 -3.94 -13.22 9.05
N LYS A 81 -3.34 -13.13 10.24
CA LYS A 81 -3.10 -11.86 10.94
C LYS A 81 -2.09 -10.96 10.19
N PRO A 82 -2.07 -9.62 10.44
CA PRO A 82 -1.21 -8.69 9.72
C PRO A 82 0.27 -9.08 9.66
N HIS A 83 0.87 -9.52 10.79
CA HIS A 83 2.26 -9.94 10.83
C HIS A 83 2.55 -11.16 9.93
N GLY A 84 1.58 -12.10 9.81
CA GLY A 84 1.69 -13.23 8.90
C GLY A 84 1.62 -12.79 7.44
N ARG A 85 0.76 -11.81 7.11
CA ARG A 85 0.69 -11.23 5.74
C ARG A 85 1.97 -10.47 5.40
N ALA A 86 2.55 -9.74 6.36
CA ALA A 86 3.84 -9.08 6.19
C ALA A 86 4.95 -10.10 5.86
N SER A 87 4.99 -11.25 6.56
CA SER A 87 5.93 -12.34 6.27
C SER A 87 5.70 -13.00 4.90
N MET A 88 4.55 -12.81 4.28
CA MET A 88 4.24 -13.29 2.93
C MET A 88 4.60 -12.29 1.83
N GLY A 89 5.06 -11.09 2.18
CA GLY A 89 5.43 -10.02 1.24
C GLY A 89 4.35 -8.95 1.03
N LEU A 90 3.41 -8.77 1.96
CA LEU A 90 2.42 -7.70 1.93
C LEU A 90 2.81 -6.62 2.92
N SER A 91 3.11 -5.40 2.46
CA SER A 91 3.44 -4.24 3.29
C SER A 91 2.39 -3.14 3.19
N ARG A 92 2.36 -2.23 4.16
CA ARG A 92 1.44 -1.10 4.18
C ARG A 92 2.07 0.13 4.81
N THR A 93 1.82 1.32 4.21
CA THR A 93 1.91 2.61 4.90
C THR A 93 0.58 2.93 5.56
N PHE A 94 0.58 3.80 6.57
CA PHE A 94 -0.64 4.19 7.26
C PHE A 94 -0.97 5.65 6.96
N GLN A 95 -2.27 6.00 6.97
CA GLN A 95 -2.73 7.37 6.76
C GLN A 95 -2.09 8.36 7.76
N LYS A 96 -1.96 7.95 9.02
CA LYS A 96 -1.19 8.68 10.03
C LYS A 96 0.20 8.09 10.12
N ILE A 97 1.21 8.95 10.12
CA ILE A 97 2.60 8.53 10.27
C ILE A 97 2.78 7.82 11.62
N GLU A 98 3.18 6.56 11.56
CA GLU A 98 3.42 5.71 12.74
C GLU A 98 4.91 5.40 12.91
N LEU A 99 5.75 6.44 12.86
CA LEU A 99 7.18 6.32 13.13
C LEU A 99 7.47 6.37 14.63
N PHE A 100 8.56 5.72 15.04
CA PHE A 100 9.05 5.79 16.42
C PHE A 100 9.84 7.09 16.61
N GLY A 101 9.21 8.10 17.20
CA GLY A 101 9.72 9.48 17.30
C GLY A 101 11.13 9.59 17.87
N GLY A 102 11.43 8.86 18.95
CA GLY A 102 12.75 8.85 19.58
C GLY A 102 13.86 8.10 18.84
N MET A 103 13.57 7.49 17.68
CA MET A 103 14.54 6.75 16.87
C MET A 103 15.03 7.55 15.67
N THR A 104 16.21 7.19 15.16
CA THR A 104 16.73 7.77 13.92
C THR A 104 15.95 7.28 12.69
N VAL A 105 16.11 7.98 11.56
CA VAL A 105 15.57 7.53 10.25
C VAL A 105 16.02 6.11 9.95
N LEU A 106 17.33 5.85 10.06
CA LEU A 106 17.92 4.54 9.78
C LEU A 106 17.33 3.44 10.68
N ASP A 107 17.14 3.72 11.97
CA ASP A 107 16.61 2.72 12.90
C ASP A 107 15.12 2.45 12.65
N ASN A 108 14.33 3.48 12.27
CA ASN A 108 12.94 3.28 11.86
C ASN A 108 12.83 2.37 10.62
N ILE A 109 13.68 2.56 9.62
CA ILE A 109 13.70 1.71 8.42
C ILE A 109 14.14 0.29 8.78
N ARG A 110 15.14 0.12 9.64
CA ARG A 110 15.61 -1.19 10.13
C ARG A 110 14.50 -1.99 10.82
N LEU A 111 13.61 -1.34 11.55
CA LEU A 111 12.46 -2.03 12.16
C LEU A 111 11.59 -2.75 11.11
N GLY A 112 11.39 -2.14 9.92
CA GLY A 112 10.71 -2.80 8.80
C GLY A 112 11.38 -4.12 8.38
N ARG A 113 12.70 -4.24 8.54
CA ARG A 113 13.48 -5.43 8.18
C ARG A 113 13.46 -6.55 9.23
N HIS A 114 12.94 -6.28 10.43
CA HIS A 114 13.00 -7.23 11.56
C HIS A 114 12.39 -8.60 11.25
N ILE A 115 11.40 -8.68 10.40
CA ILE A 115 10.76 -9.95 9.99
C ILE A 115 11.74 -10.89 9.26
N HIS A 116 12.74 -10.34 8.59
CA HIS A 116 13.74 -11.11 7.84
C HIS A 116 14.92 -11.60 8.71
N LEU A 117 15.08 -11.08 9.94
CA LEU A 117 16.10 -11.49 10.86
C LEU A 117 15.67 -12.78 11.58
N LYS A 118 16.16 -13.93 11.13
CA LYS A 118 15.83 -15.25 11.70
C LYS A 118 16.56 -15.57 13.02
N SER A 119 17.47 -14.70 13.47
CA SER A 119 18.21 -14.89 14.72
C SER A 119 17.33 -14.57 15.92
N GLY A 120 16.78 -15.60 16.57
CA GLY A 120 16.08 -15.48 17.83
C GLY A 120 17.00 -15.03 18.98
N ILE A 121 16.41 -14.58 20.10
CA ILE A 121 17.09 -14.07 21.31
C ILE A 121 18.21 -15.00 21.82
N VAL A 122 18.11 -16.31 21.56
CA VAL A 122 19.10 -17.32 22.00
C VAL A 122 20.35 -17.34 21.11
N SER A 123 20.23 -17.00 19.81
CA SER A 123 21.39 -16.96 18.89
C SER A 123 22.15 -15.63 18.93
N GLY A 124 21.57 -14.59 19.50
CA GLY A 124 22.23 -13.30 19.72
C GLY A 124 23.40 -13.34 20.70
N SER A 125 23.50 -14.40 21.51
CA SER A 125 24.64 -14.62 22.46
C SER A 125 25.88 -15.18 21.79
N ILE A 126 25.79 -15.73 20.57
CA ILE A 126 26.95 -16.26 19.81
C ILE A 126 26.99 -15.52 18.47
N TYR A 127 27.60 -14.34 18.49
CA TYR A 127 27.76 -13.40 17.35
C TYR A 127 28.78 -13.94 16.33
N VAL A 128 28.57 -15.15 15.78
CA VAL A 128 29.55 -15.80 14.90
C VAL A 128 28.91 -16.27 13.59
N GLY A 129 29.37 -15.69 12.49
CA GLY A 129 29.21 -16.21 11.13
C GLY A 129 27.91 -15.80 10.45
N LYS A 130 26.86 -16.60 10.53
CA LYS A 130 25.65 -16.45 9.73
C LYS A 130 24.83 -15.20 10.07
N THR A 131 24.68 -14.90 11.35
CA THR A 131 23.95 -13.72 11.86
C THR A 131 24.62 -12.40 11.42
N LYS A 132 25.95 -12.35 11.45
CA LYS A 132 26.72 -11.18 10.99
C LYS A 132 26.55 -10.93 9.49
N ARG A 133 26.47 -11.99 8.69
CA ARG A 133 26.25 -11.90 7.25
C ARG A 133 24.83 -11.41 6.93
N GLU A 134 23.81 -11.96 7.57
CA GLU A 134 22.41 -11.53 7.41
C GLU A 134 22.23 -10.05 7.81
N GLU A 135 22.89 -9.60 8.87
CA GLU A 135 22.87 -8.21 9.30
C GLU A 135 23.59 -7.28 8.31
N LEU A 136 24.74 -7.69 7.78
CA LEU A 136 25.47 -6.93 6.76
C LEU A 136 24.66 -6.81 5.44
N GLU A 137 24.07 -7.91 4.98
CA GLU A 137 23.20 -7.91 3.79
C GLU A 137 21.96 -7.04 4.01
N SER A 138 21.35 -7.10 5.18
CA SER A 138 20.24 -6.23 5.57
C SER A 138 20.61 -4.75 5.58
N ARG A 139 21.78 -4.44 6.16
CA ARG A 139 22.29 -3.07 6.22
C ARG A 139 22.60 -2.53 4.82
N LYS A 140 23.26 -3.33 3.99
CA LYS A 140 23.57 -2.99 2.61
C LYS A 140 22.30 -2.69 1.82
N PHE A 141 21.30 -3.55 1.93
CA PHE A 141 20.00 -3.35 1.29
C PHE A 141 19.34 -2.03 1.69
N ILE A 142 19.36 -1.69 2.98
CA ILE A 142 18.76 -0.42 3.44
C ILE A 142 19.53 0.79 2.91
N GLU A 143 20.87 0.76 2.98
CA GLU A 143 21.72 1.90 2.58
C GLU A 143 21.71 2.10 1.06
N GLU A 144 21.91 1.04 0.28
CA GLU A 144 22.10 1.14 -1.17
C GLU A 144 20.77 1.14 -1.96
N GLU A 145 19.68 0.64 -1.37
CA GLU A 145 18.44 0.48 -2.11
C GLU A 145 17.32 1.39 -1.61
N ILE A 146 17.23 1.61 -0.30
CA ILE A 146 16.11 2.38 0.26
C ILE A 146 16.52 3.83 0.50
N ILE A 147 17.67 4.04 1.12
CA ILE A 147 18.13 5.40 1.46
C ILE A 147 18.45 6.19 0.20
N ASP A 148 19.10 5.56 -0.77
CA ASP A 148 19.43 6.18 -2.06
C ASP A 148 18.14 6.47 -2.87
N LEU A 149 17.25 5.47 -3.01
CA LEU A 149 15.98 5.62 -3.72
C LEU A 149 15.16 6.81 -3.21
N LEU A 150 15.05 6.96 -1.89
CA LEU A 150 14.22 7.97 -1.25
C LEU A 150 14.96 9.30 -1.00
N GLU A 151 16.23 9.40 -1.40
CA GLU A 151 17.07 10.61 -1.27
C GLU A 151 17.13 11.12 0.18
N ILE A 152 17.26 10.21 1.15
CA ILE A 152 17.26 10.51 2.60
C ILE A 152 18.62 10.30 3.27
N GLU A 153 19.70 10.20 2.52
CA GLU A 153 21.04 9.96 3.05
C GLU A 153 21.48 11.03 4.05
N SER A 154 21.26 12.31 3.73
CA SER A 154 21.67 13.45 4.56
C SER A 154 20.99 13.51 5.94
N ILE A 155 19.84 12.83 6.08
CA ILE A 155 19.03 12.81 7.30
C ILE A 155 19.01 11.47 8.02
N ARG A 156 19.68 10.44 7.50
CA ARG A 156 19.60 9.05 8.00
C ARG A 156 19.89 8.88 9.50
N ASN A 157 20.71 9.76 10.07
CA ASN A 157 21.07 9.74 11.50
C ASN A 157 20.25 10.74 12.32
N LYS A 158 19.34 11.51 11.72
CA LYS A 158 18.48 12.44 12.46
C LYS A 158 17.32 11.68 13.09
N THR A 159 16.86 12.16 14.24
CA THR A 159 15.65 11.67 14.90
C THR A 159 14.42 12.08 14.08
N VAL A 160 13.52 11.14 13.82
CA VAL A 160 12.40 11.35 12.88
C VAL A 160 11.43 12.44 13.32
N GLU A 161 11.24 12.65 14.62
CA GLU A 161 10.38 13.71 15.16
C GLU A 161 10.88 15.14 14.87
N MET A 162 12.16 15.29 14.53
CA MET A 162 12.75 16.57 14.14
C MET A 162 12.60 16.88 12.65
N LEU A 163 12.07 15.97 11.87
CA LEU A 163 11.96 16.12 10.43
C LEU A 163 10.66 16.83 10.03
N PRO A 164 10.67 17.63 8.96
CA PRO A 164 9.46 18.07 8.27
C PRO A 164 8.56 16.89 7.90
N TYR A 165 7.26 17.16 7.79
CA TYR A 165 6.25 16.13 7.56
C TYR A 165 6.50 15.30 6.29
N GLY A 166 6.86 15.94 5.16
CA GLY A 166 7.16 15.25 3.91
C GLY A 166 8.34 14.27 4.04
N LEU A 167 9.40 14.65 4.78
CA LEU A 167 10.51 13.73 5.04
C LEU A 167 10.11 12.57 5.95
N GLN A 168 9.20 12.78 6.91
CA GLN A 168 8.64 11.69 7.71
C GLN A 168 7.85 10.70 6.83
N LYS A 169 7.08 11.19 5.84
CA LYS A 169 6.38 10.36 4.85
C LYS A 169 7.34 9.51 4.01
N ARG A 170 8.49 10.08 3.58
CA ARG A 170 9.55 9.31 2.89
C ARG A 170 10.10 8.20 3.78
N VAL A 171 10.35 8.48 5.06
CA VAL A 171 10.83 7.46 6.03
C VAL A 171 9.81 6.36 6.24
N GLU A 172 8.52 6.69 6.28
CA GLU A 172 7.43 5.71 6.39
C GLU A 172 7.39 4.78 5.17
N LEU A 173 7.51 5.33 3.96
CA LEU A 173 7.64 4.56 2.73
C LEU A 173 8.89 3.66 2.80
N GLY A 174 10.04 4.19 3.20
CA GLY A 174 11.28 3.41 3.38
C GLY A 174 11.13 2.25 4.35
N ARG A 175 10.42 2.46 5.47
CA ARG A 175 10.12 1.39 6.43
C ARG A 175 9.24 0.30 5.82
N ALA A 176 8.26 0.68 5.00
CA ALA A 176 7.40 -0.27 4.30
C ALA A 176 8.19 -1.06 3.23
N LEU A 177 9.09 -0.40 2.50
CA LEU A 177 9.98 -1.03 1.49
C LEU A 177 11.02 -1.95 2.13
N ALA A 178 11.43 -1.68 3.37
CA ALA A 178 12.37 -2.54 4.09
C ALA A 178 11.88 -3.97 4.30
N LEU A 179 10.57 -4.19 4.23
CA LEU A 179 9.96 -5.54 4.17
C LEU A 179 10.25 -6.28 2.88
N ASN A 180 10.81 -5.61 1.85
CA ASN A 180 10.97 -6.13 0.50
C ASN A 180 9.65 -6.74 -0.02
N PRO A 181 8.58 -5.93 -0.12
CA PRO A 181 7.24 -6.42 -0.40
C PRO A 181 7.06 -6.81 -1.87
N GLU A 182 6.15 -7.75 -2.14
CA GLU A 182 5.62 -8.02 -3.47
C GLU A 182 4.32 -7.22 -3.71
N LEU A 183 3.62 -6.85 -2.62
CA LEU A 183 2.42 -6.01 -2.64
C LEU A 183 2.54 -4.92 -1.58
N LEU A 184 2.49 -3.66 -2.01
CA LEU A 184 2.55 -2.47 -1.17
C LEU A 184 1.20 -1.77 -1.16
N LEU A 185 0.63 -1.60 0.03
CA LEU A 185 -0.58 -0.84 0.27
C LEU A 185 -0.21 0.58 0.69
N LEU A 186 -0.59 1.56 -0.11
CA LEU A 186 -0.35 2.99 0.10
C LEU A 186 -1.67 3.69 0.46
N ASP A 187 -1.78 4.15 1.69
CA ASP A 187 -3.01 4.77 2.21
C ASP A 187 -2.80 6.28 2.36
N GLU A 188 -3.25 7.04 1.38
CA GLU A 188 -3.13 8.50 1.26
C GLU A 188 -1.66 8.98 1.45
N PRO A 189 -0.70 8.43 0.68
CA PRO A 189 0.71 8.80 0.84
C PRO A 189 1.01 10.27 0.52
N LEU A 190 0.18 10.93 -0.29
CA LEU A 190 0.35 12.31 -0.72
C LEU A 190 -0.33 13.32 0.20
N ALA A 191 -1.19 12.87 1.12
CA ALA A 191 -1.95 13.76 1.98
C ALA A 191 -1.04 14.67 2.84
N GLY A 192 -1.27 15.98 2.77
CA GLY A 192 -0.54 16.98 3.57
C GLY A 192 0.84 17.38 3.03
N LEU A 193 1.22 16.90 1.84
CA LEU A 193 2.44 17.28 1.14
C LEU A 193 2.23 18.56 0.31
N ASN A 194 3.30 19.34 0.12
CA ASN A 194 3.32 20.41 -0.86
C ASN A 194 3.54 19.85 -2.28
N LEU A 195 3.45 20.70 -3.31
CA LEU A 195 3.51 20.26 -4.70
C LEU A 195 4.81 19.52 -5.05
N GLU A 196 5.97 20.05 -4.63
CA GLU A 196 7.29 19.43 -4.86
C GLU A 196 7.41 18.07 -4.15
N GLU A 197 6.92 17.99 -2.90
CA GLU A 197 6.90 16.74 -2.14
C GLU A 197 5.93 15.71 -2.76
N VAL A 198 4.82 16.14 -3.38
CA VAL A 198 3.88 15.27 -4.13
C VAL A 198 4.58 14.70 -5.36
N GLU A 199 5.28 15.54 -6.15
CA GLU A 199 6.03 15.10 -7.34
C GLU A 199 7.11 14.08 -6.97
N ASP A 200 7.88 14.34 -5.92
CA ASP A 200 8.90 13.41 -5.43
C ASP A 200 8.30 12.08 -4.96
N MET A 201 7.26 12.13 -4.14
CA MET A 201 6.61 10.92 -3.63
C MET A 201 5.99 10.08 -4.77
N THR A 202 5.39 10.74 -5.75
CA THR A 202 4.84 10.09 -6.94
C THR A 202 5.94 9.42 -7.75
N ARG A 203 7.09 10.07 -7.95
CA ARG A 203 8.27 9.50 -8.60
C ARG A 203 8.76 8.25 -7.85
N PHE A 204 8.91 8.32 -6.53
CA PHE A 204 9.34 7.15 -5.74
C PHE A 204 8.37 5.95 -5.85
N ILE A 205 7.06 6.21 -5.92
CA ILE A 205 6.05 5.15 -6.12
C ILE A 205 6.21 4.52 -7.51
N LEU A 206 6.45 5.32 -8.55
CA LEU A 206 6.71 4.84 -9.90
C LEU A 206 8.01 4.03 -9.96
N ASP A 207 9.11 4.55 -9.40
CA ASP A 207 10.40 3.86 -9.38
C ASP A 207 10.28 2.47 -8.71
N VAL A 208 9.57 2.40 -7.57
CA VAL A 208 9.30 1.13 -6.86
C VAL A 208 8.46 0.16 -7.70
N ASN A 209 7.56 0.66 -8.53
CA ASN A 209 6.71 -0.18 -9.37
C ASN A 209 7.42 -0.63 -10.66
N GLU A 210 8.15 0.26 -11.33
CA GLU A 210 8.67 0.07 -12.69
C GLU A 210 10.07 -0.55 -12.72
N GLU A 211 10.95 -0.19 -11.77
CA GLU A 211 12.32 -0.71 -11.77
C GLU A 211 12.36 -2.22 -11.59
N GLU A 212 13.14 -2.89 -12.45
CA GLU A 212 13.30 -4.36 -12.46
C GLU A 212 13.69 -4.95 -11.11
N ARG A 213 14.42 -4.17 -10.31
CA ARG A 213 14.85 -4.56 -9.00
C ARG A 213 13.70 -4.65 -8.00
N TRP A 214 12.73 -3.76 -8.09
CA TRP A 214 11.62 -3.68 -7.16
C TRP A 214 10.40 -4.41 -7.69
N LYS A 215 9.87 -3.99 -8.83
CA LYS A 215 8.66 -4.52 -9.49
C LYS A 215 7.51 -4.80 -8.50
N VAL A 216 7.33 -3.88 -7.55
CA VAL A 216 6.33 -4.01 -6.50
C VAL A 216 4.97 -3.68 -7.07
N THR A 217 4.01 -4.56 -6.84
CA THR A 217 2.59 -4.25 -7.10
C THR A 217 2.10 -3.25 -6.05
N CYS A 218 1.40 -2.20 -6.47
CA CYS A 218 0.91 -1.17 -5.55
C CYS A 218 -0.61 -1.10 -5.55
N ILE A 219 -1.21 -1.05 -4.36
CA ILE A 219 -2.59 -0.58 -4.18
C ILE A 219 -2.51 0.81 -3.56
N LEU A 220 -3.06 1.79 -4.26
CA LEU A 220 -3.01 3.20 -3.89
C LEU A 220 -4.41 3.71 -3.53
N VAL A 221 -4.57 4.24 -2.33
CA VAL A 221 -5.76 5.03 -1.97
C VAL A 221 -5.34 6.49 -1.96
N GLU A 222 -5.96 7.29 -2.82
CA GLU A 222 -5.67 8.72 -2.94
C GLU A 222 -6.92 9.54 -3.27
N HIS A 223 -6.81 10.85 -3.02
CA HIS A 223 -7.86 11.84 -3.31
C HIS A 223 -7.45 12.80 -4.43
N ASP A 224 -6.17 12.90 -4.77
CA ASP A 224 -5.68 13.67 -5.90
C ASP A 224 -5.95 12.90 -7.20
N MET A 225 -7.02 13.31 -7.89
CA MET A 225 -7.42 12.66 -9.15
C MET A 225 -6.40 12.85 -10.25
N GLY A 226 -5.65 13.97 -10.26
CA GLY A 226 -4.59 14.21 -11.24
C GLY A 226 -3.55 13.10 -11.15
N VAL A 227 -2.97 12.92 -9.97
CA VAL A 227 -1.96 11.87 -9.74
C VAL A 227 -2.54 10.47 -9.98
N VAL A 228 -3.74 10.17 -9.45
CA VAL A 228 -4.37 8.86 -9.65
C VAL A 228 -4.49 8.50 -11.13
N MET A 229 -4.97 9.45 -11.96
CA MET A 229 -5.17 9.18 -13.38
C MET A 229 -3.87 9.10 -14.17
N ASP A 230 -2.81 9.75 -13.70
CA ASP A 230 -1.50 9.76 -14.37
C ASP A 230 -0.71 8.47 -14.13
N ILE A 231 -0.73 7.94 -12.87
CA ILE A 231 0.15 6.81 -12.52
C ILE A 231 -0.54 5.45 -12.45
N SER A 232 -1.88 5.40 -12.44
CA SER A 232 -2.59 4.13 -12.25
C SER A 232 -2.72 3.36 -13.56
N HIS A 233 -2.46 2.06 -13.51
CA HIS A 233 -2.81 1.14 -14.59
C HIS A 233 -4.30 0.84 -14.60
N ARG A 234 -4.89 0.70 -13.40
CA ARG A 234 -6.32 0.48 -13.20
C ARG A 234 -6.82 1.26 -11.99
N VAL A 235 -8.10 1.62 -12.04
CA VAL A 235 -8.77 2.39 -10.98
C VAL A 235 -10.07 1.70 -10.60
N PHE A 236 -10.18 1.38 -9.32
CA PHE A 236 -11.36 0.80 -8.69
C PHE A 236 -12.15 1.88 -7.96
N VAL A 237 -13.40 2.08 -8.34
CA VAL A 237 -14.27 3.10 -7.74
C VAL A 237 -15.24 2.47 -6.78
N LEU A 238 -15.16 2.90 -5.52
CA LEU A 238 -16.01 2.44 -4.43
C LEU A 238 -16.98 3.57 -4.03
N ASN A 239 -18.26 3.23 -3.82
CA ASN A 239 -19.26 4.16 -3.30
C ASN A 239 -20.23 3.43 -2.36
N PHE A 240 -20.40 3.94 -1.13
CA PHE A 240 -21.24 3.32 -0.09
C PHE A 240 -21.07 1.81 0.03
N GLY A 241 -19.81 1.35 0.04
CA GLY A 241 -19.46 -0.06 0.18
C GLY A 241 -19.68 -0.94 -1.05
N ASN A 242 -20.05 -0.36 -2.19
CA ASN A 242 -20.29 -1.06 -3.46
C ASN A 242 -19.29 -0.62 -4.52
N LYS A 243 -18.90 -1.55 -5.40
CA LYS A 243 -18.13 -1.23 -6.59
C LYS A 243 -19.00 -0.50 -7.60
N ILE A 244 -18.54 0.67 -8.10
CA ILE A 244 -19.12 1.30 -9.28
C ILE A 244 -18.47 0.71 -10.53
N ILE A 245 -17.16 0.85 -10.66
CA ILE A 245 -16.38 0.40 -11.82
C ILE A 245 -14.99 -0.04 -11.37
N ASP A 246 -14.36 -0.87 -12.17
CA ASP A 246 -12.95 -1.25 -12.09
C ASP A 246 -12.44 -1.29 -13.53
N GLY A 247 -11.64 -0.32 -13.93
CA GLY A 247 -11.22 -0.13 -15.30
C GLY A 247 -10.00 0.77 -15.45
N SER A 248 -9.65 1.09 -16.68
CA SER A 248 -8.59 2.05 -16.98
C SER A 248 -8.96 3.46 -16.47
N PRO A 249 -7.98 4.34 -16.21
CA PRO A 249 -8.23 5.73 -15.83
C PRO A 249 -9.24 6.44 -16.76
N ARG A 250 -9.13 6.20 -18.06
CA ARG A 250 -10.03 6.81 -19.06
C ARG A 250 -11.48 6.32 -18.93
N GLU A 251 -11.67 5.00 -18.76
CA GLU A 251 -13.02 4.44 -18.56
C GLU A 251 -13.68 4.98 -17.29
N VAL A 252 -12.90 5.22 -16.26
CA VAL A 252 -13.38 5.77 -14.98
C VAL A 252 -13.74 7.24 -15.12
N GLN A 253 -12.94 8.06 -15.81
CA GLN A 253 -13.22 9.48 -16.06
C GLN A 253 -14.49 9.68 -16.86
N ASP A 254 -14.76 8.83 -17.85
CA ASP A 254 -15.92 8.92 -18.75
C ASP A 254 -17.20 8.29 -18.14
N ASN A 255 -17.11 7.68 -16.94
CA ASN A 255 -18.24 6.96 -16.34
C ASN A 255 -19.23 7.90 -15.64
N PRO A 256 -20.53 7.96 -16.09
CA PRO A 256 -21.51 8.85 -15.50
C PRO A 256 -21.83 8.60 -14.02
N GLU A 257 -21.75 7.33 -13.57
CA GLU A 257 -22.00 6.98 -12.17
C GLU A 257 -20.87 7.48 -11.26
N VAL A 258 -19.62 7.45 -11.76
CA VAL A 258 -18.45 8.01 -11.05
C VAL A 258 -18.60 9.51 -10.92
N ILE A 259 -18.89 10.22 -12.03
CA ILE A 259 -19.11 11.67 -12.03
C ILE A 259 -20.20 12.05 -11.04
N LYS A 260 -21.33 11.33 -11.05
CA LYS A 260 -22.45 11.57 -10.13
C LYS A 260 -22.06 11.33 -8.66
N ALA A 261 -21.25 10.31 -8.37
CA ALA A 261 -20.82 10.00 -7.02
C ALA A 261 -19.98 11.12 -6.40
N TYR A 262 -19.14 11.79 -7.20
CA TYR A 262 -18.31 12.91 -6.76
C TYR A 262 -19.06 14.25 -6.74
N LEU A 263 -19.89 14.56 -7.75
CA LEU A 263 -20.71 15.79 -7.78
C LEU A 263 -21.74 15.83 -6.64
N GLY A 264 -22.29 14.68 -6.24
CA GLY A 264 -23.22 14.59 -5.12
C GLY A 264 -22.60 14.96 -3.77
N GLU A 265 -21.27 14.88 -3.61
CA GLU A 265 -20.58 15.40 -2.41
C GLU A 265 -20.50 16.95 -2.42
N GLU A 266 -20.18 17.58 -3.55
CA GLU A 266 -20.10 19.04 -3.65
C GLU A 266 -21.43 19.70 -3.28
N ASP A 267 -22.56 19.12 -3.71
CA ASP A 267 -23.91 19.61 -3.38
C ASP A 267 -24.23 19.48 -1.87
N LEU A 268 -23.75 18.44 -1.20
CA LEU A 268 -23.93 18.25 0.24
C LEU A 268 -23.11 19.24 1.10
N TYR A 269 -21.95 19.68 0.61
CA TYR A 269 -21.12 20.69 1.30
C TYR A 269 -21.59 22.12 1.00
N SER A 270 -22.11 22.39 -0.20
CA SER A 270 -22.66 23.71 -0.57
C SER A 270 -23.96 24.05 0.16
N SER A 271 -24.77 23.05 0.50
CA SER A 271 -26.06 23.23 1.22
C SER A 271 -25.91 23.41 2.74
N ARG A 272 -24.69 23.34 3.30
CA ARG A 272 -24.38 23.52 4.72
C ARG A 272 -23.71 24.87 5.05
N ARG A 273 -23.61 25.75 4.09
CA ARG A 273 -23.25 27.17 4.26
C ARG A 273 -24.51 28.02 4.10
#